data_4efef43c755f52bcb4e94d157e026a44
#
_entry.id   4efef43c755f52bcb4e94d157e026a44
#
_cell.length_a   1.000
_cell.length_b   1.000
_cell.length_c   1.000
_cell.angle_alpha   90.00
_cell.angle_beta   90.00
_cell.angle_gamma   90.00
#
_symmetry.space_group_name_H-M   'P 1'
#
loop_
_entity.id
_entity.type
_entity.pdbx_description
1 polymer ?
#
loop_
_entity_poly.entity_id
_entity_poly.type
_entity_poly.pdbx_seq_one_letter_code
_entity_poly.pdbx_strand_id
1 'polypeptide(L)'
;MKINQRLFDHYGIDTSKNLKIKKTCARPFDTLLINNQGSCYACECQAWLPQSVGNLRLTELSEIIKSSMRRTLQESVSDGTYRYCNQRQCSYIRDEAIAHGTPESHIKNLRLAIDNSCNLRCPSCRKDMIFHKAGSAYDLGIQLADKINDWLHSYKYLIRVHIGSDGDPFASHIYRHFMTHTPKRDNIDYSILTNALMFQEFHIRVPHIVANLKTLGVSMDGSCKETYEKLRLGGKWDKILEGLECIRVVKNKYRFTFDLHMVVQQDNYREIEQMVELCRRYEVDRLYLNRIQNWQTGIDFRKQTFTSDPEFIKLISQLIKKYHKDSGDLYIHNNVLPRNTVI
;
A
#
# COMPACT_ATOMS: atom_id res chain seq x y z
N MET A 1 14.81 -19.68 -13.04
CA MET A 1 14.26 -18.46 -13.68
C MET A 1 15.45 -17.60 -14.12
N LYS A 2 15.39 -16.96 -15.29
CA LYS A 2 16.48 -16.07 -15.78
C LYS A 2 16.08 -14.61 -15.58
N ILE A 3 17.06 -13.73 -15.47
CA ILE A 3 16.86 -12.27 -15.47
C ILE A 3 16.18 -11.87 -16.80
N ASN A 4 15.10 -11.11 -16.71
CA ASN A 4 14.35 -10.64 -17.87
C ASN A 4 14.78 -9.21 -18.23
N GLN A 5 15.80 -9.07 -19.09
CA GLN A 5 16.34 -7.77 -19.49
C GLN A 5 15.27 -6.86 -20.10
N ARG A 6 14.36 -7.37 -20.95
CA ARG A 6 13.29 -6.59 -21.56
C ARG A 6 12.36 -5.93 -20.53
N LEU A 7 12.18 -6.58 -19.38
CA LEU A 7 11.40 -6.02 -18.29
C LEU A 7 12.10 -4.81 -17.68
N PHE A 8 13.40 -4.87 -17.47
CA PHE A 8 14.19 -3.75 -16.95
C PHE A 8 14.23 -2.59 -17.93
N ASP A 9 14.39 -2.87 -19.21
CA ASP A 9 14.35 -1.85 -20.28
C ASP A 9 13.00 -1.13 -20.31
N HIS A 10 11.89 -1.88 -20.17
CA HIS A 10 10.53 -1.30 -20.09
C HIS A 10 10.38 -0.34 -18.90
N TYR A 11 10.95 -0.66 -17.75
CA TYR A 11 10.94 0.21 -16.57
C TYR A 11 12.05 1.27 -16.56
N GLY A 12 12.87 1.34 -17.60
CA GLY A 12 14.01 2.26 -17.71
C GLY A 12 15.08 2.01 -16.66
N ILE A 13 15.30 0.74 -16.28
CA ILE A 13 16.30 0.31 -15.30
C ILE A 13 17.54 -0.15 -16.05
N ASP A 14 18.64 0.56 -15.85
CA ASP A 14 19.94 0.18 -16.38
C ASP A 14 20.63 -0.81 -15.42
N THR A 15 20.57 -2.09 -15.76
CA THR A 15 21.14 -3.18 -14.95
C THR A 15 22.67 -3.21 -14.92
N SER A 16 23.36 -2.41 -15.75
CA SER A 16 24.83 -2.25 -15.71
C SER A 16 25.29 -1.27 -14.64
N LYS A 17 24.40 -0.40 -14.14
CA LYS A 17 24.70 0.59 -13.11
C LYS A 17 25.08 -0.05 -11.78
N ASN A 18 26.05 0.59 -11.13
CA ASN A 18 26.43 0.33 -9.76
C ASN A 18 26.22 1.61 -8.93
N LEU A 19 25.24 1.60 -8.03
CA LEU A 19 24.92 2.79 -7.22
C LEU A 19 25.86 3.02 -6.06
N LYS A 20 26.70 2.04 -5.71
CA LYS A 20 27.65 2.09 -4.57
C LYS A 20 26.97 2.46 -3.25
N ILE A 21 25.74 1.99 -3.04
CA ILE A 21 24.98 2.25 -1.82
C ILE A 21 25.54 1.38 -0.69
N LYS A 22 26.00 2.01 0.39
CA LYS A 22 26.59 1.31 1.56
C LYS A 22 25.59 0.61 2.47
N LYS A 23 24.32 1.01 2.42
CA LYS A 23 23.26 0.44 3.26
C LYS A 23 22.55 -0.71 2.54
N THR A 24 22.32 -1.81 3.22
CA THR A 24 21.57 -2.96 2.70
C THR A 24 20.07 -2.76 2.93
N CYS A 25 19.27 -2.79 1.86
CA CYS A 25 17.82 -2.74 1.96
C CYS A 25 17.29 -4.10 2.47
N ALA A 26 16.48 -4.07 3.55
CA ALA A 26 15.89 -5.28 4.13
C ALA A 26 14.81 -5.92 3.23
N ARG A 27 14.16 -5.15 2.34
CA ARG A 27 12.98 -5.63 1.60
C ARG A 27 13.16 -6.92 0.82
N PRO A 28 14.25 -7.15 0.07
CA PRO A 28 14.45 -8.44 -0.61
C PRO A 28 14.58 -9.64 0.34
N PHE A 29 14.87 -9.41 1.61
CA PHE A 29 15.05 -10.46 2.63
C PHE A 29 13.77 -10.73 3.42
N ASP A 30 12.98 -9.71 3.74
CA ASP A 30 11.88 -9.79 4.70
C ASP A 30 10.48 -9.59 4.08
N THR A 31 10.40 -9.20 2.80
CA THR A 31 9.13 -8.81 2.17
C THR A 31 8.83 -9.67 0.94
N LEU A 32 7.58 -10.07 0.80
CA LEU A 32 7.04 -10.71 -0.39
C LEU A 32 5.72 -10.03 -0.79
N LEU A 33 5.60 -9.61 -2.04
CA LEU A 33 4.36 -9.11 -2.63
C LEU A 33 3.84 -10.18 -3.61
N ILE A 34 2.54 -10.45 -3.57
CA ILE A 34 1.85 -11.37 -4.48
C ILE A 34 0.78 -10.58 -5.23
N ASN A 35 0.85 -10.58 -6.56
CA ASN A 35 -0.13 -9.90 -7.40
C ASN A 35 -1.29 -10.83 -7.85
N ASN A 36 -2.28 -10.26 -8.53
CA ASN A 36 -3.49 -10.96 -8.99
C ASN A 36 -3.24 -11.99 -10.11
N GLN A 37 -2.01 -12.08 -10.63
CA GLN A 37 -1.58 -13.13 -11.55
C GLN A 37 -0.78 -14.24 -10.83
N GLY A 38 -0.68 -14.15 -9.50
CA GLY A 38 0.11 -15.06 -8.68
C GLY A 38 1.63 -14.82 -8.74
N SER A 39 2.09 -13.81 -9.47
CA SER A 39 3.52 -13.46 -9.51
C SER A 39 3.98 -12.89 -8.18
N CYS A 40 5.13 -13.36 -7.69
CA CYS A 40 5.71 -12.98 -6.41
C CYS A 40 6.91 -12.07 -6.61
N TYR A 41 7.03 -11.01 -5.79
CA TYR A 41 8.10 -10.01 -5.86
C TYR A 41 8.75 -9.81 -4.50
N ALA A 42 10.06 -9.71 -4.47
CA ALA A 42 10.84 -9.53 -3.24
C ALA A 42 10.98 -8.03 -2.86
N CYS A 43 9.87 -7.29 -2.90
CA CYS A 43 9.80 -5.86 -2.57
C CYS A 43 8.38 -5.45 -2.21
N GLU A 44 8.20 -4.26 -1.65
CA GLU A 44 6.89 -3.67 -1.34
C GLU A 44 6.09 -3.25 -2.58
N CYS A 45 6.78 -2.96 -3.67
CA CYS A 45 6.16 -2.46 -4.89
C CYS A 45 6.81 -3.13 -6.11
N GLN A 46 5.98 -3.70 -6.98
CA GLN A 46 6.42 -4.32 -8.22
C GLN A 46 7.21 -3.35 -9.12
N ALA A 47 6.81 -2.08 -9.19
CA ALA A 47 7.51 -1.09 -10.01
C ALA A 47 8.91 -0.71 -9.49
N TRP A 48 9.21 -0.99 -8.22
CA TRP A 48 10.51 -0.68 -7.62
C TRP A 48 11.54 -1.80 -7.84
N LEU A 49 11.08 -3.05 -7.87
CA LEU A 49 11.89 -4.23 -8.14
C LEU A 49 11.05 -5.19 -9.02
N PRO A 50 11.00 -4.96 -10.34
CA PRO A 50 10.01 -5.57 -11.20
C PRO A 50 10.25 -7.05 -11.51
N GLN A 51 11.43 -7.60 -11.18
CA GLN A 51 11.72 -9.00 -11.41
C GLN A 51 10.95 -9.89 -10.45
N SER A 52 10.08 -10.74 -11.00
CA SER A 52 9.38 -11.77 -10.22
C SER A 52 10.38 -12.85 -9.74
N VAL A 53 10.18 -13.29 -8.50
CA VAL A 53 10.98 -14.37 -7.87
C VAL A 53 10.32 -15.74 -7.96
N GLY A 54 9.09 -15.81 -8.46
CA GLY A 54 8.32 -17.02 -8.67
C GLY A 54 6.85 -16.70 -8.98
N ASN A 55 6.03 -17.75 -9.17
CA ASN A 55 4.60 -17.61 -9.38
C ASN A 55 3.84 -18.65 -8.55
N LEU A 56 2.94 -18.21 -7.68
CA LEU A 56 2.19 -19.06 -6.75
C LEU A 56 1.21 -20.02 -7.44
N ARG A 57 0.85 -19.78 -8.69
CA ARG A 57 0.06 -20.72 -9.48
C ARG A 57 0.83 -22.01 -9.79
N LEU A 58 2.15 -21.91 -9.90
CA LEU A 58 3.03 -22.97 -10.39
C LEU A 58 3.87 -23.62 -9.29
N THR A 59 4.12 -22.89 -8.20
CA THR A 59 5.11 -23.28 -7.19
C THR A 59 4.64 -22.82 -5.81
N GLU A 60 4.91 -23.59 -4.77
CA GLU A 60 4.51 -23.27 -3.40
C GLU A 60 5.33 -22.10 -2.83
N LEU A 61 4.74 -21.30 -1.92
CA LEU A 61 5.38 -20.12 -1.32
C LEU A 61 6.72 -20.45 -0.64
N SER A 62 6.82 -21.60 0.01
CA SER A 62 8.04 -22.07 0.67
C SER A 62 9.21 -22.24 -0.30
N GLU A 63 8.95 -22.66 -1.53
CA GLU A 63 9.96 -22.81 -2.59
C GLU A 63 10.28 -21.47 -3.25
N ILE A 64 9.26 -20.61 -3.48
CA ILE A 64 9.45 -19.25 -4.02
C ILE A 64 10.37 -18.44 -3.12
N ILE A 65 10.17 -18.51 -1.80
CA ILE A 65 11.00 -17.83 -0.80
C ILE A 65 12.47 -18.27 -0.86
N LYS A 66 12.74 -19.51 -1.26
CA LYS A 66 14.10 -20.08 -1.39
C LYS A 66 14.65 -20.01 -2.81
N SER A 67 13.95 -19.36 -3.75
CA SER A 67 14.34 -19.36 -5.17
C SER A 67 15.71 -18.73 -5.42
N SER A 68 16.41 -19.23 -6.45
CA SER A 68 17.69 -18.66 -6.90
C SER A 68 17.53 -17.21 -7.35
N MET A 69 16.39 -16.87 -7.99
CA MET A 69 16.13 -15.50 -8.41
C MET A 69 16.07 -14.55 -7.22
N ARG A 70 15.39 -14.93 -6.12
CA ARG A 70 15.36 -14.11 -4.92
C ARG A 70 16.76 -13.88 -4.36
N ARG A 71 17.61 -14.92 -4.32
CA ARG A 71 19.01 -14.79 -3.90
C ARG A 71 19.79 -13.79 -4.76
N THR A 72 19.65 -13.86 -6.09
CA THR A 72 20.29 -12.90 -7.00
C THR A 72 19.88 -11.45 -6.71
N LEU A 73 18.60 -11.20 -6.40
CA LEU A 73 18.13 -9.87 -6.02
C LEU A 73 18.68 -9.43 -4.65
N GLN A 74 18.76 -10.34 -3.69
CA GLN A 74 19.36 -10.10 -2.37
C GLN A 74 20.85 -9.74 -2.48
N GLU A 75 21.60 -10.50 -3.30
CA GLU A 75 23.01 -10.24 -3.59
C GLU A 75 23.22 -8.82 -4.13
N SER A 76 22.38 -8.37 -5.05
CA SER A 76 22.49 -7.03 -5.66
C SER A 76 22.28 -5.87 -4.69
N VAL A 77 21.56 -6.06 -3.59
CA VAL A 77 21.42 -5.03 -2.55
C VAL A 77 22.49 -5.19 -1.47
N SER A 78 23.04 -6.40 -1.27
CA SER A 78 24.13 -6.66 -0.33
C SER A 78 25.47 -6.15 -0.85
N ASP A 79 25.73 -6.29 -2.16
CA ASP A 79 26.95 -5.79 -2.82
C ASP A 79 26.92 -4.28 -3.11
N GLY A 80 25.79 -3.61 -2.79
CA GLY A 80 25.61 -2.17 -2.96
C GLY A 80 25.32 -1.73 -4.39
N THR A 81 25.21 -2.65 -5.36
CA THR A 81 24.96 -2.28 -6.76
C THR A 81 23.55 -1.83 -7.01
N TYR A 82 22.55 -2.43 -6.34
CA TYR A 82 21.12 -2.18 -6.55
C TYR A 82 20.69 -2.23 -8.03
N ARG A 83 21.41 -3.02 -8.84
CA ARG A 83 21.31 -3.04 -10.32
C ARG A 83 19.92 -3.39 -10.85
N TYR A 84 19.10 -4.08 -10.04
CA TYR A 84 17.74 -4.48 -10.41
C TYR A 84 16.66 -3.56 -9.83
N CYS A 85 17.04 -2.56 -9.04
CA CYS A 85 16.10 -1.63 -8.41
C CYS A 85 15.84 -0.41 -9.30
N ASN A 86 14.59 0.04 -9.35
CA ASN A 86 14.21 1.24 -10.06
C ASN A 86 14.57 2.51 -9.25
N GLN A 87 15.69 3.11 -9.60
CA GLN A 87 16.24 4.28 -8.89
C GLN A 87 15.31 5.50 -8.94
N ARG A 88 14.51 5.64 -10.02
CA ARG A 88 13.62 6.78 -10.22
C ARG A 88 12.31 6.63 -9.43
N GLN A 89 11.81 5.39 -9.31
CA GLN A 89 10.50 5.14 -8.67
C GLN A 89 10.62 4.73 -7.20
N CYS A 90 11.71 4.05 -6.81
CA CYS A 90 11.90 3.67 -5.43
C CYS A 90 12.17 4.90 -4.55
N SER A 91 11.21 5.24 -3.70
CA SER A 91 11.34 6.39 -2.79
C SER A 91 12.50 6.24 -1.81
N TYR A 92 12.82 5.02 -1.38
CA TYR A 92 13.95 4.78 -0.46
C TYR A 92 15.30 5.11 -1.11
N ILE A 93 15.48 4.81 -2.40
CA ILE A 93 16.71 5.15 -3.13
C ILE A 93 16.71 6.63 -3.49
N ARG A 94 15.62 7.11 -4.07
CA ARG A 94 15.50 8.50 -4.53
C ARG A 94 15.69 9.53 -3.40
N ASP A 95 15.12 9.23 -2.24
CA ASP A 95 15.10 10.14 -1.09
C ASP A 95 16.20 9.80 -0.06
N GLU A 96 17.17 8.93 -0.43
CA GLU A 96 18.28 8.45 0.40
C GLU A 96 17.82 7.86 1.75
N ALA A 97 16.60 7.34 1.78
CA ALA A 97 15.91 6.88 2.97
C ALA A 97 16.06 5.38 3.26
N ILE A 98 17.04 4.71 2.63
CA ILE A 98 17.30 3.29 2.90
C ILE A 98 17.74 3.15 4.37
N ALA A 99 16.86 2.54 5.17
CA ALA A 99 17.25 2.08 6.49
C ALA A 99 18.19 0.88 6.34
N HIS A 100 19.29 0.87 7.10
CA HIS A 100 20.15 -0.31 7.15
C HIS A 100 19.35 -1.47 7.73
N GLY A 101 19.12 -2.51 6.90
CA GLY A 101 18.44 -3.73 7.29
C GLY A 101 19.41 -4.86 7.48
N THR A 102 19.25 -5.64 8.53
CA THR A 102 19.91 -6.94 8.65
C THR A 102 19.20 -7.93 7.73
N PRO A 103 19.93 -8.75 6.96
CA PRO A 103 19.34 -9.85 6.21
C PRO A 103 18.56 -10.78 7.15
N GLU A 104 17.28 -10.92 6.93
CA GLU A 104 16.43 -11.81 7.71
C GLU A 104 16.31 -13.18 7.05
N SER A 105 16.21 -14.21 7.87
CA SER A 105 16.04 -15.59 7.39
C SER A 105 14.59 -15.94 7.04
N HIS A 106 13.62 -15.06 7.37
CA HIS A 106 12.19 -15.31 7.22
C HIS A 106 11.43 -14.07 6.72
N ILE A 107 10.25 -14.28 6.19
CA ILE A 107 9.38 -13.20 5.70
C ILE A 107 8.68 -12.53 6.89
N LYS A 108 8.85 -11.23 7.03
CA LYS A 108 8.17 -10.40 8.04
C LYS A 108 6.96 -9.65 7.46
N ASN A 109 6.98 -9.41 6.15
CA ASN A 109 5.94 -8.63 5.47
C ASN A 109 5.43 -9.38 4.25
N LEU A 110 4.15 -9.73 4.26
CA LEU A 110 3.42 -10.29 3.12
C LEU A 110 2.44 -9.26 2.59
N ARG A 111 2.61 -8.83 1.35
CA ARG A 111 1.75 -7.83 0.71
C ARG A 111 0.85 -8.49 -0.31
N LEU A 112 -0.45 -8.33 -0.14
CA LEU A 112 -1.45 -8.94 -1.00
C LEU A 112 -2.01 -7.91 -1.98
N ALA A 113 -1.76 -8.15 -3.27
CA ALA A 113 -2.36 -7.46 -4.41
C ALA A 113 -3.09 -8.49 -5.31
N ILE A 114 -3.77 -9.47 -4.67
CA ILE A 114 -4.36 -10.63 -5.34
C ILE A 114 -5.71 -10.35 -6.00
N ASP A 115 -6.30 -9.17 -5.73
CA ASP A 115 -7.54 -8.73 -6.37
C ASP A 115 -7.58 -7.21 -6.50
N ASN A 116 -8.17 -6.73 -7.59
CA ASN A 116 -8.36 -5.30 -7.85
C ASN A 116 -9.85 -4.89 -7.85
N SER A 117 -10.74 -5.74 -7.32
CA SER A 117 -12.16 -5.41 -7.13
C SER A 117 -12.33 -4.23 -6.17
N CYS A 118 -13.18 -3.28 -6.54
CA CYS A 118 -13.49 -2.11 -5.73
C CYS A 118 -14.90 -1.61 -6.03
N ASN A 119 -15.61 -1.17 -4.99
CA ASN A 119 -16.92 -0.54 -5.11
C ASN A 119 -16.88 0.94 -5.52
N LEU A 120 -15.68 1.47 -5.85
CA LEU A 120 -15.46 2.82 -6.34
C LEU A 120 -14.78 2.82 -7.72
N ARG A 121 -14.96 3.94 -8.44
CA ARG A 121 -14.32 4.24 -9.72
C ARG A 121 -13.62 5.60 -9.66
N CYS A 122 -12.65 5.74 -8.75
CA CYS A 122 -11.91 7.00 -8.60
C CYS A 122 -11.17 7.35 -9.90
N PRO A 123 -11.34 8.57 -10.47
CA PRO A 123 -10.73 8.94 -11.76
C PRO A 123 -9.21 8.86 -11.77
N SER A 124 -8.57 9.12 -10.63
CA SER A 124 -7.11 9.02 -10.46
C SER A 124 -6.59 7.58 -10.39
N CYS A 125 -7.48 6.57 -10.21
CA CYS A 125 -7.09 5.18 -9.97
C CYS A 125 -7.45 4.26 -11.15
N ARG A 126 -8.67 4.38 -11.71
CA ARG A 126 -9.20 3.43 -12.71
C ARG A 126 -10.23 4.06 -13.63
N LYS A 127 -10.35 3.52 -14.85
CA LYS A 127 -11.37 3.94 -15.83
C LYS A 127 -12.73 3.35 -15.51
N ASP A 128 -12.76 2.06 -15.14
CA ASP A 128 -13.98 1.29 -14.96
C ASP A 128 -14.05 0.69 -13.55
N MET A 129 -15.29 0.45 -13.10
CA MET A 129 -15.51 -0.33 -11.87
C MET A 129 -15.16 -1.79 -12.13
N ILE A 130 -14.29 -2.34 -11.32
CA ILE A 130 -13.85 -3.74 -11.40
C ILE A 130 -14.43 -4.50 -10.22
N PHE A 131 -15.08 -5.62 -10.51
CA PHE A 131 -15.69 -6.44 -9.47
C PHE A 131 -15.74 -7.91 -9.88
N HIS A 132 -14.82 -8.71 -9.33
CA HIS A 132 -14.76 -10.14 -9.62
C HIS A 132 -15.66 -10.93 -8.65
N LYS A 133 -16.73 -11.52 -9.19
CA LYS A 133 -17.70 -12.37 -8.45
C LYS A 133 -17.76 -13.80 -8.96
N ALA A 134 -17.32 -14.02 -10.20
CA ALA A 134 -17.27 -15.29 -10.90
C ALA A 134 -16.28 -15.22 -12.07
N GLY A 135 -16.00 -16.39 -12.68
CA GLY A 135 -15.11 -16.52 -13.83
C GLY A 135 -13.63 -16.61 -13.46
N SER A 136 -12.78 -16.71 -14.49
CA SER A 136 -11.37 -17.09 -14.33
C SER A 136 -10.56 -16.20 -13.39
N ALA A 137 -10.83 -14.90 -13.36
CA ALA A 137 -10.13 -13.97 -12.45
C ALA A 137 -10.56 -14.18 -11.00
N TYR A 138 -11.85 -14.43 -10.75
CA TYR A 138 -12.36 -14.79 -9.43
C TYR A 138 -11.78 -16.12 -8.96
N ASP A 139 -11.89 -17.17 -9.80
CA ASP A 139 -11.42 -18.52 -9.47
C ASP A 139 -9.94 -18.54 -9.15
N LEU A 140 -9.12 -17.81 -9.95
CA LEU A 140 -7.71 -17.63 -9.67
C LEU A 140 -7.48 -16.91 -8.35
N GLY A 141 -8.21 -15.83 -8.08
CA GLY A 141 -8.08 -15.07 -6.85
C GLY A 141 -8.39 -15.91 -5.60
N ILE A 142 -9.45 -16.75 -5.65
CA ILE A 142 -9.78 -17.71 -4.59
C ILE A 142 -8.65 -18.74 -4.42
N GLN A 143 -8.15 -19.32 -5.51
CA GLN A 143 -7.04 -20.28 -5.46
C GLN A 143 -5.79 -19.68 -4.81
N LEU A 144 -5.46 -18.42 -5.15
CA LEU A 144 -4.32 -17.72 -4.55
C LEU A 144 -4.55 -17.46 -3.04
N ALA A 145 -5.78 -17.04 -2.68
CA ALA A 145 -6.15 -16.81 -1.28
C ALA A 145 -6.01 -18.09 -0.44
N ASP A 146 -6.48 -19.24 -0.95
CA ASP A 146 -6.40 -20.53 -0.27
C ASP A 146 -4.93 -20.96 -0.09
N LYS A 147 -4.11 -20.93 -1.15
CA LYS A 147 -2.67 -21.26 -1.06
C LYS A 147 -1.92 -20.37 -0.06
N ILE A 148 -2.27 -19.08 0.01
CA ILE A 148 -1.67 -18.17 0.98
C ILE A 148 -2.10 -18.54 2.41
N ASN A 149 -3.38 -18.84 2.62
CA ASN A 149 -3.89 -19.25 3.92
C ASN A 149 -3.26 -20.58 4.39
N ASP A 150 -3.14 -21.57 3.51
CA ASP A 150 -2.46 -22.84 3.79
C ASP A 150 -1.00 -22.62 4.23
N TRP A 151 -0.30 -21.74 3.52
CA TRP A 151 1.07 -21.38 3.92
C TRP A 151 1.09 -20.67 5.28
N LEU A 152 0.17 -19.73 5.55
CA LEU A 152 0.06 -19.02 6.83
C LEU A 152 -0.26 -19.98 7.99
N HIS A 153 -1.04 -21.05 7.75
CA HIS A 153 -1.31 -22.09 8.77
C HIS A 153 -0.03 -22.78 9.27
N SER A 154 0.93 -22.97 8.40
CA SER A 154 2.23 -23.61 8.72
C SER A 154 3.32 -22.62 9.16
N TYR A 155 3.12 -21.31 8.95
CA TYR A 155 4.14 -20.30 9.19
C TYR A 155 4.27 -19.96 10.67
N LYS A 156 5.48 -20.11 11.24
CA LYS A 156 5.70 -20.04 12.69
C LYS A 156 6.20 -18.67 13.19
N TYR A 157 6.73 -17.86 12.29
CA TYR A 157 7.30 -16.56 12.66
C TYR A 157 6.24 -15.46 12.72
N LEU A 158 6.53 -14.38 13.42
CA LEU A 158 5.70 -13.17 13.35
C LEU A 158 5.71 -12.62 11.93
N ILE A 159 4.53 -12.38 11.40
CA ILE A 159 4.35 -11.85 10.06
C ILE A 159 3.28 -10.75 10.04
N ARG A 160 3.53 -9.70 9.27
CA ARG A 160 2.52 -8.68 8.97
C ARG A 160 1.96 -8.89 7.56
N VAL A 161 0.66 -9.13 7.49
CA VAL A 161 -0.07 -9.25 6.23
C VAL A 161 -0.70 -7.90 5.86
N HIS A 162 -0.27 -7.33 4.74
CA HIS A 162 -0.79 -6.08 4.19
C HIS A 162 -1.85 -6.40 3.14
N ILE A 163 -3.09 -5.92 3.35
CA ILE A 163 -4.25 -6.17 2.48
C ILE A 163 -4.74 -4.84 1.89
N GLY A 164 -5.08 -4.83 0.60
CA GLY A 164 -5.60 -3.63 -0.08
C GLY A 164 -4.54 -2.85 -0.85
N SER A 165 -3.49 -3.51 -1.34
CA SER A 165 -2.53 -2.89 -2.27
C SER A 165 -3.18 -2.53 -3.60
N ASP A 166 -4.17 -3.33 -4.04
CA ASP A 166 -5.06 -3.07 -5.18
C ASP A 166 -6.51 -3.35 -4.76
N GLY A 167 -7.48 -2.61 -5.30
CA GLY A 167 -8.89 -2.78 -4.96
C GLY A 167 -9.26 -2.31 -3.56
N ASP A 168 -10.40 -2.81 -3.05
CA ASP A 168 -10.86 -2.56 -1.68
C ASP A 168 -11.13 -3.88 -0.95
N PRO A 169 -10.48 -4.16 0.19
CA PRO A 169 -10.55 -5.44 0.88
C PRO A 169 -11.96 -5.81 1.35
N PHE A 170 -12.74 -4.83 1.78
CA PHE A 170 -14.08 -5.10 2.30
C PHE A 170 -15.14 -5.16 1.19
N ALA A 171 -14.87 -4.61 0.01
CA ALA A 171 -15.71 -4.77 -1.17
C ALA A 171 -15.41 -6.06 -1.95
N SER A 172 -14.15 -6.48 -2.01
CA SER A 172 -13.69 -7.65 -2.77
C SER A 172 -14.20 -8.97 -2.17
N HIS A 173 -14.80 -9.82 -2.99
CA HIS A 173 -15.17 -11.19 -2.59
C HIS A 173 -13.94 -12.06 -2.30
N ILE A 174 -12.85 -11.87 -3.05
CA ILE A 174 -11.60 -12.62 -2.91
C ILE A 174 -10.91 -12.27 -1.58
N TYR A 175 -10.77 -10.97 -1.26
CA TYR A 175 -10.20 -10.58 0.04
C TYR A 175 -11.10 -10.96 1.22
N ARG A 176 -12.43 -10.90 1.07
CA ARG A 176 -13.36 -11.39 2.09
C ARG A 176 -13.17 -12.89 2.33
N HIS A 177 -13.04 -13.69 1.27
CA HIS A 177 -12.73 -15.11 1.37
C HIS A 177 -11.40 -15.32 2.11
N PHE A 178 -10.32 -14.62 1.68
CA PHE A 178 -9.02 -14.69 2.36
C PHE A 178 -9.15 -14.38 3.86
N MET A 179 -9.75 -13.24 4.23
CA MET A 179 -9.86 -12.80 5.62
C MET A 179 -10.73 -13.74 6.49
N THR A 180 -11.74 -14.37 5.90
CA THR A 180 -12.62 -15.29 6.62
C THR A 180 -11.93 -16.64 6.93
N HIS A 181 -11.03 -17.09 6.03
CA HIS A 181 -10.37 -18.40 6.13
C HIS A 181 -8.93 -18.33 6.66
N THR A 182 -8.41 -17.13 6.87
CA THR A 182 -7.04 -16.96 7.40
C THR A 182 -6.94 -17.53 8.84
N PRO A 183 -5.78 -18.10 9.23
CA PRO A 183 -5.62 -18.69 10.56
C PRO A 183 -5.78 -17.67 11.69
N LYS A 184 -6.51 -18.05 12.74
CA LYS A 184 -6.71 -17.24 13.94
C LYS A 184 -5.53 -17.43 14.89
N ARG A 185 -4.46 -16.65 14.69
CA ARG A 185 -3.19 -16.82 15.41
C ARG A 185 -2.57 -15.47 15.78
N ASP A 186 -1.95 -15.40 16.95
CA ASP A 186 -1.37 -14.18 17.49
C ASP A 186 -0.05 -13.75 16.80
N ASN A 187 0.56 -14.66 16.02
CA ASN A 187 1.75 -14.34 15.24
C ASN A 187 1.45 -13.75 13.85
N ILE A 188 0.19 -13.41 13.56
CA ILE A 188 -0.21 -12.76 12.31
C ILE A 188 -0.79 -11.38 12.62
N ASP A 189 -0.03 -10.35 12.31
CA ASP A 189 -0.46 -8.96 12.35
C ASP A 189 -1.07 -8.54 11.02
N TYR A 190 -2.06 -7.65 11.03
CA TYR A 190 -2.68 -7.13 9.82
C TYR A 190 -2.45 -5.62 9.66
N SER A 191 -2.26 -5.21 8.41
CA SER A 191 -2.29 -3.82 7.97
C SER A 191 -3.24 -3.73 6.76
N ILE A 192 -4.29 -2.93 6.86
CA ILE A 192 -5.36 -2.86 5.86
C ILE A 192 -5.47 -1.44 5.33
N LEU A 193 -5.58 -1.30 3.98
CA LEU A 193 -5.93 -0.04 3.33
C LEU A 193 -7.28 -0.22 2.65
N THR A 194 -8.24 0.67 2.94
CA THR A 194 -9.63 0.58 2.46
C THR A 194 -10.21 1.96 2.14
N ASN A 195 -11.31 2.00 1.39
CA ASN A 195 -12.14 3.20 1.26
C ASN A 195 -13.18 3.35 2.40
N ALA A 196 -13.20 2.44 3.37
CA ALA A 196 -14.03 2.37 4.57
C ALA A 196 -15.54 2.22 4.36
N LEU A 197 -16.08 2.30 3.13
CA LEU A 197 -17.53 2.26 2.90
C LEU A 197 -18.20 0.94 3.31
N MET A 198 -17.44 -0.16 3.32
CA MET A 198 -17.93 -1.49 3.68
C MET A 198 -17.37 -1.98 5.04
N PHE A 199 -16.57 -1.16 5.73
CA PHE A 199 -15.94 -1.56 7.00
C PHE A 199 -16.98 -1.87 8.07
N GLN A 200 -17.98 -1.01 8.24
CA GLN A 200 -19.02 -1.15 9.26
C GLN A 200 -19.76 -2.50 9.15
N GLU A 201 -20.04 -2.96 7.92
CA GLU A 201 -20.79 -4.19 7.69
C GLU A 201 -19.91 -5.44 7.81
N PHE A 202 -18.63 -5.33 7.50
CA PHE A 202 -17.79 -6.53 7.32
C PHE A 202 -16.84 -6.80 8.50
N HIS A 203 -16.39 -5.79 9.25
CA HIS A 203 -15.41 -5.99 10.33
C HIS A 203 -15.90 -6.99 11.39
N ILE A 204 -17.21 -7.02 11.66
CA ILE A 204 -17.82 -7.95 12.62
C ILE A 204 -17.75 -9.44 12.20
N ARG A 205 -17.55 -9.70 10.90
CA ARG A 205 -17.42 -11.06 10.35
C ARG A 205 -16.01 -11.61 10.46
N VAL A 206 -15.03 -10.76 10.72
CA VAL A 206 -13.60 -11.10 10.81
C VAL A 206 -12.97 -10.57 12.09
N PRO A 207 -13.53 -10.91 13.28
CA PRO A 207 -13.09 -10.35 14.56
C PRO A 207 -11.63 -10.66 14.89
N HIS A 208 -11.10 -11.80 14.40
CA HIS A 208 -9.70 -12.18 14.57
C HIS A 208 -8.74 -11.27 13.75
N ILE A 209 -9.17 -10.80 12.58
CA ILE A 209 -8.41 -9.80 11.80
C ILE A 209 -8.36 -8.49 12.57
N VAL A 210 -9.52 -8.04 13.09
CA VAL A 210 -9.63 -6.76 13.81
C VAL A 210 -8.83 -6.79 15.12
N ALA A 211 -8.84 -7.93 15.84
CA ALA A 211 -8.07 -8.10 17.07
C ALA A 211 -6.56 -8.03 16.85
N ASN A 212 -6.08 -8.48 15.68
CA ASN A 212 -4.66 -8.47 15.31
C ASN A 212 -4.28 -7.31 14.35
N LEU A 213 -5.19 -6.35 14.20
CA LEU A 213 -4.96 -5.18 13.35
C LEU A 213 -3.91 -4.26 13.99
N LYS A 214 -2.87 -3.91 13.26
CA LYS A 214 -1.85 -2.93 13.69
C LYS A 214 -2.05 -1.58 13.03
N THR A 215 -2.56 -1.58 11.80
CA THR A 215 -2.80 -0.34 11.06
C THR A 215 -4.04 -0.49 10.19
N LEU A 216 -4.94 0.46 10.27
CA LEU A 216 -6.04 0.64 9.32
C LEU A 216 -5.88 1.98 8.62
N GLY A 217 -5.59 1.94 7.33
CA GLY A 217 -5.54 3.12 6.46
C GLY A 217 -6.88 3.32 5.75
N VAL A 218 -7.37 4.54 5.76
CA VAL A 218 -8.55 4.94 5.00
C VAL A 218 -8.16 5.89 3.89
N SER A 219 -8.55 5.55 2.67
CA SER A 219 -8.32 6.40 1.51
C SER A 219 -9.45 7.40 1.33
N MET A 220 -9.18 8.71 1.51
CA MET A 220 -10.15 9.79 1.44
C MET A 220 -9.54 11.03 0.77
N ASP A 221 -10.09 11.46 -0.38
CA ASP A 221 -9.49 12.51 -1.22
C ASP A 221 -10.26 13.84 -1.18
N GLY A 222 -11.23 14.01 -0.30
CA GLY A 222 -12.00 15.25 -0.13
C GLY A 222 -12.42 15.44 1.31
N SER A 223 -12.40 16.67 1.80
CA SER A 223 -12.83 17.04 3.14
C SER A 223 -14.26 17.58 3.19
N CYS A 224 -14.91 17.71 2.04
CA CYS A 224 -16.32 18.04 1.90
C CYS A 224 -17.01 17.11 0.91
N LYS A 225 -18.35 17.14 0.92
CA LYS A 225 -19.19 16.26 0.10
C LYS A 225 -18.88 16.39 -1.39
N GLU A 226 -18.80 17.62 -1.86
CA GLU A 226 -18.61 17.94 -3.29
C GLU A 226 -17.29 17.36 -3.81
N THR A 227 -16.20 17.60 -3.12
CA THR A 227 -14.88 17.13 -3.51
C THR A 227 -14.74 15.61 -3.31
N TYR A 228 -15.24 15.07 -2.19
CA TYR A 228 -15.19 13.64 -1.94
C TYR A 228 -15.95 12.86 -3.01
N GLU A 229 -17.22 13.19 -3.30
CA GLU A 229 -18.03 12.46 -4.27
C GLU A 229 -17.52 12.65 -5.72
N LYS A 230 -16.86 13.77 -6.02
CA LYS A 230 -16.18 14.02 -7.29
C LYS A 230 -14.95 13.12 -7.49
N LEU A 231 -14.08 13.01 -6.48
CA LEU A 231 -12.80 12.31 -6.58
C LEU A 231 -12.90 10.82 -6.22
N ARG A 232 -13.95 10.44 -5.50
CA ARG A 232 -14.25 9.06 -5.09
C ARG A 232 -15.57 8.61 -5.72
N LEU A 233 -15.64 8.59 -7.07
CA LEU A 233 -16.86 8.27 -7.82
C LEU A 233 -17.48 6.94 -7.36
N GLY A 234 -18.75 7.00 -6.97
CA GLY A 234 -19.50 5.91 -6.37
C GLY A 234 -19.54 5.96 -4.84
N GLY A 235 -18.65 6.73 -4.21
CA GLY A 235 -18.69 7.01 -2.77
C GLY A 235 -19.81 7.97 -2.41
N LYS A 236 -20.30 7.86 -1.16
CA LYS A 236 -21.27 8.75 -0.57
C LYS A 236 -20.69 9.38 0.69
N TRP A 237 -20.78 10.71 0.78
CA TRP A 237 -20.22 11.48 1.88
C TRP A 237 -20.70 10.99 3.25
N ASP A 238 -22.00 10.83 3.42
CA ASP A 238 -22.56 10.36 4.69
C ASP A 238 -22.04 8.97 5.07
N LYS A 239 -21.85 8.08 4.06
CA LYS A 239 -21.36 6.72 4.28
C LYS A 239 -19.89 6.68 4.68
N ILE A 240 -19.05 7.54 4.12
CA ILE A 240 -17.65 7.60 4.58
C ILE A 240 -17.56 8.12 6.00
N LEU A 241 -18.37 9.12 6.38
CA LEU A 241 -18.40 9.63 7.76
C LEU A 241 -18.88 8.57 8.76
N GLU A 242 -19.92 7.79 8.42
CA GLU A 242 -20.35 6.63 9.21
C GLU A 242 -19.21 5.60 9.36
N GLY A 243 -18.46 5.34 8.28
CA GLY A 243 -17.30 4.45 8.28
C GLY A 243 -16.17 4.95 9.19
N LEU A 244 -15.83 6.24 9.14
CA LEU A 244 -14.81 6.85 9.99
C LEU A 244 -15.21 6.77 11.47
N GLU A 245 -16.48 7.04 11.79
CA GLU A 245 -16.98 6.93 13.16
C GLU A 245 -16.94 5.50 13.68
N CYS A 246 -17.33 4.54 12.86
CA CYS A 246 -17.22 3.12 13.20
C CYS A 246 -15.76 2.74 13.49
N ILE A 247 -14.81 3.17 12.63
CA ILE A 247 -13.37 2.91 12.81
C ILE A 247 -12.86 3.52 14.11
N ARG A 248 -13.25 4.76 14.45
CA ARG A 248 -12.89 5.43 15.69
C ARG A 248 -13.32 4.61 16.92
N VAL A 249 -14.57 4.13 16.92
CA VAL A 249 -15.09 3.28 18.00
C VAL A 249 -14.34 1.96 18.11
N VAL A 250 -14.09 1.29 16.97
CA VAL A 250 -13.38 0.00 16.90
C VAL A 250 -11.92 0.18 17.31
N LYS A 251 -11.25 1.27 16.89
CA LYS A 251 -9.89 1.61 17.28
C LYS A 251 -9.73 1.71 18.80
N ASN A 252 -10.66 2.37 19.47
CA ASN A 252 -10.62 2.53 20.94
C ASN A 252 -10.70 1.19 21.67
N LYS A 253 -11.39 0.20 21.08
CA LYS A 253 -11.48 -1.16 21.62
C LYS A 253 -10.21 -1.99 21.35
N TYR A 254 -9.67 -1.95 20.12
CA TYR A 254 -8.61 -2.87 19.67
C TYR A 254 -7.22 -2.21 19.57
N ARG A 255 -7.12 -0.88 19.70
CA ARG A 255 -5.87 -0.11 19.81
C ARG A 255 -4.91 -0.27 18.63
N PHE A 256 -5.40 -0.18 17.42
CA PHE A 256 -4.58 -0.10 16.22
C PHE A 256 -4.31 1.36 15.83
N THR A 257 -3.30 1.59 14.98
CA THR A 257 -3.06 2.90 14.38
C THR A 257 -4.05 3.16 13.26
N PHE A 258 -4.73 4.30 13.32
CA PHE A 258 -5.68 4.76 12.31
C PHE A 258 -5.03 5.80 11.41
N ASP A 259 -4.84 5.45 10.13
CA ASP A 259 -4.23 6.31 9.13
C ASP A 259 -5.30 6.83 8.15
N LEU A 260 -5.16 8.09 7.74
CA LEU A 260 -5.93 8.63 6.62
C LEU A 260 -4.98 8.94 5.47
N HIS A 261 -5.33 8.52 4.27
CA HIS A 261 -4.54 8.70 3.06
C HIS A 261 -5.27 9.62 2.08
N MET A 262 -4.71 10.77 1.78
CA MET A 262 -5.20 11.72 0.80
C MET A 262 -4.27 11.75 -0.41
N VAL A 263 -4.77 11.41 -1.59
CA VAL A 263 -4.08 11.65 -2.85
C VAL A 263 -4.27 13.11 -3.22
N VAL A 264 -3.21 13.89 -3.04
CA VAL A 264 -3.25 15.34 -3.26
C VAL A 264 -3.18 15.64 -4.75
N GLN A 265 -4.14 16.43 -5.22
CA GLN A 265 -4.31 16.83 -6.62
C GLN A 265 -4.93 18.22 -6.71
N GLN A 266 -4.97 18.81 -7.91
CA GLN A 266 -5.44 20.18 -8.15
C GLN A 266 -6.83 20.45 -7.56
N ASP A 267 -7.69 19.45 -7.54
CA ASP A 267 -9.07 19.60 -7.09
C ASP A 267 -9.24 19.62 -5.56
N ASN A 268 -8.21 19.22 -4.79
CA ASN A 268 -8.36 19.05 -3.34
C ASN A 268 -7.24 19.65 -2.47
N TYR A 269 -6.15 20.14 -3.05
CA TYR A 269 -5.01 20.58 -2.22
C TYR A 269 -5.33 21.74 -1.27
N ARG A 270 -6.31 22.58 -1.61
CA ARG A 270 -6.79 23.68 -0.74
C ARG A 270 -7.61 23.20 0.45
N GLU A 271 -8.03 21.94 0.44
CA GLU A 271 -8.82 21.32 1.51
C GLU A 271 -7.97 20.61 2.57
N ILE A 272 -6.65 20.71 2.51
CA ILE A 272 -5.77 19.95 3.44
C ILE A 272 -5.98 20.39 4.89
N GLU A 273 -6.24 21.68 5.16
CA GLU A 273 -6.53 22.14 6.52
C GLU A 273 -7.86 21.59 7.05
N GLN A 274 -8.90 21.57 6.22
CA GLN A 274 -10.18 20.94 6.56
C GLN A 274 -10.04 19.43 6.74
N MET A 275 -9.15 18.78 5.97
CA MET A 275 -8.82 17.37 6.15
C MET A 275 -8.14 17.12 7.51
N VAL A 276 -7.27 18.03 7.96
CA VAL A 276 -6.67 17.97 9.30
C VAL A 276 -7.75 18.06 10.39
N GLU A 277 -8.77 18.92 10.22
CA GLU A 277 -9.87 19.03 11.18
C GLU A 277 -10.71 17.73 11.22
N LEU A 278 -10.96 17.10 10.05
CA LEU A 278 -11.60 15.78 10.00
C LEU A 278 -10.75 14.72 10.70
N CYS A 279 -9.45 14.72 10.48
CA CYS A 279 -8.54 13.78 11.16
C CYS A 279 -8.64 13.91 12.68
N ARG A 280 -8.69 15.13 13.21
CA ARG A 280 -8.86 15.38 14.64
C ARG A 280 -10.20 14.91 15.17
N ARG A 281 -11.28 15.24 14.45
CA ARG A 281 -12.63 14.83 14.81
C ARG A 281 -12.80 13.32 14.95
N TYR A 282 -12.15 12.56 14.08
CA TYR A 282 -12.23 11.09 14.05
C TYR A 282 -11.03 10.39 14.72
N GLU A 283 -10.21 11.12 15.46
CA GLU A 283 -9.06 10.58 16.20
C GLU A 283 -8.09 9.80 15.30
N VAL A 284 -7.84 10.31 14.09
CA VAL A 284 -6.85 9.78 13.16
C VAL A 284 -5.44 10.03 13.73
N ASP A 285 -4.58 9.01 13.73
CA ASP A 285 -3.22 9.14 14.26
C ASP A 285 -2.26 9.76 13.24
N ARG A 286 -2.43 9.42 11.94
CA ARG A 286 -1.52 9.88 10.88
C ARG A 286 -2.30 10.26 9.62
N LEU A 287 -2.00 11.44 9.07
CA LEU A 287 -2.46 11.88 7.76
C LEU A 287 -1.33 11.72 6.74
N TYR A 288 -1.54 10.87 5.75
CA TYR A 288 -0.62 10.71 4.62
C TYR A 288 -1.07 11.57 3.45
N LEU A 289 -0.28 12.58 3.12
CA LEU A 289 -0.43 13.36 1.90
C LEU A 289 0.38 12.66 0.80
N ASN A 290 -0.30 12.03 -0.15
CA ASN A 290 0.32 11.21 -1.18
C ASN A 290 0.29 11.93 -2.53
N ARG A 291 1.38 11.78 -3.30
CA ARG A 291 1.44 12.26 -4.68
C ARG A 291 0.52 11.44 -5.56
N ILE A 292 -0.23 12.15 -6.45
CA ILE A 292 -0.98 11.48 -7.51
C ILE A 292 -0.03 10.72 -8.45
N GLN A 293 -0.41 9.52 -8.82
CA GLN A 293 0.33 8.66 -9.75
C GLN A 293 -0.40 8.55 -11.09
N ASN A 294 0.35 8.46 -12.19
CA ASN A 294 -0.22 8.28 -13.51
C ASN A 294 -0.52 6.79 -13.78
N TRP A 295 -1.73 6.38 -13.50
CA TRP A 295 -2.24 5.04 -13.79
C TRP A 295 -2.84 4.91 -15.19
N GLN A 296 -2.63 5.90 -16.08
CA GLN A 296 -3.15 5.94 -17.45
C GLN A 296 -4.68 5.86 -17.52
N THR A 297 -5.35 6.46 -16.56
CA THR A 297 -6.82 6.45 -16.42
C THR A 297 -7.53 7.39 -17.38
N GLY A 298 -6.79 8.23 -18.11
CA GLY A 298 -7.35 9.23 -19.03
C GLY A 298 -7.53 10.61 -18.43
N ILE A 299 -7.26 10.82 -17.15
CA ILE A 299 -7.19 12.17 -16.57
C ILE A 299 -5.92 12.89 -17.07
N ASP A 300 -6.01 14.21 -17.20
CA ASP A 300 -4.82 15.02 -17.50
C ASP A 300 -3.93 15.10 -16.25
N PHE A 301 -3.05 14.11 -16.14
CA PHE A 301 -2.13 13.98 -14.99
C PHE A 301 -1.30 15.24 -14.77
N ARG A 302 -0.88 15.96 -15.86
CA ARG A 302 -0.06 17.17 -15.74
C ARG A 302 -0.81 18.29 -15.04
N LYS A 303 -2.12 18.45 -15.31
CA LYS A 303 -2.97 19.44 -14.63
C LYS A 303 -3.20 19.09 -13.16
N GLN A 304 -3.09 17.81 -12.80
CA GLN A 304 -3.28 17.37 -11.43
C GLN A 304 -2.03 17.45 -10.55
N THR A 305 -0.86 17.75 -11.14
CA THR A 305 0.41 17.86 -10.40
C THR A 305 0.83 19.33 -10.28
N PHE A 306 1.20 19.76 -9.08
CA PHE A 306 1.59 21.15 -8.79
C PHE A 306 2.72 21.23 -7.75
N THR A 307 3.59 20.23 -7.71
CA THR A 307 4.71 20.14 -6.76
C THR A 307 5.71 21.30 -6.82
N SER A 308 5.63 22.15 -7.85
CA SER A 308 6.42 23.37 -8.00
C SER A 308 5.65 24.66 -7.70
N ASP A 309 4.36 24.58 -7.32
CA ASP A 309 3.55 25.74 -6.93
C ASP A 309 4.05 26.31 -5.59
N PRO A 310 4.50 27.60 -5.52
CA PRO A 310 5.01 28.18 -4.29
C PRO A 310 3.97 28.26 -3.15
N GLU A 311 2.69 28.50 -3.46
CA GLU A 311 1.62 28.53 -2.46
C GLU A 311 1.43 27.17 -1.83
N PHE A 312 1.40 26.12 -2.67
CA PHE A 312 1.30 24.74 -2.20
C PHE A 312 2.50 24.34 -1.34
N ILE A 313 3.74 24.67 -1.78
CA ILE A 313 4.96 24.38 -1.01
C ILE A 313 4.91 25.06 0.36
N LYS A 314 4.50 26.34 0.40
CA LYS A 314 4.36 27.09 1.64
C LYS A 314 3.33 26.46 2.58
N LEU A 315 2.14 26.12 2.07
CA LEU A 315 1.07 25.49 2.83
C LEU A 315 1.55 24.16 3.46
N ILE A 316 2.11 23.26 2.64
CA ILE A 316 2.59 21.97 3.14
C ILE A 316 3.70 22.13 4.18
N SER A 317 4.65 23.05 3.94
CA SER A 317 5.76 23.32 4.88
C SER A 317 5.24 23.81 6.23
N GLN A 318 4.24 24.70 6.23
CA GLN A 318 3.62 25.20 7.46
C GLN A 318 2.90 24.10 8.22
N LEU A 319 2.12 23.26 7.51
CA LEU A 319 1.39 22.14 8.12
C LEU A 319 2.33 21.09 8.73
N ILE A 320 3.41 20.74 8.03
CA ILE A 320 4.39 19.77 8.55
C ILE A 320 5.10 20.31 9.79
N LYS A 321 5.45 21.61 9.82
CA LYS A 321 6.04 22.27 11.01
C LYS A 321 5.07 22.25 12.20
N LYS A 322 3.78 22.48 11.95
CA LYS A 322 2.75 22.52 13.00
C LYS A 322 2.42 21.13 13.54
N TYR A 323 2.40 20.10 12.69
CA TYR A 323 1.96 18.74 13.01
C TYR A 323 3.09 17.73 12.82
N HIS A 324 4.23 17.94 13.47
CA HIS A 324 5.35 17.01 13.42
C HIS A 324 5.16 15.85 14.44
N LYS A 325 5.98 14.81 14.31
CA LYS A 325 5.86 13.55 15.05
C LYS A 325 5.82 13.72 16.58
N ASP A 326 6.47 14.73 17.12
CA ASP A 326 6.60 14.95 18.55
C ASP A 326 5.54 15.91 19.11
N SER A 327 4.55 16.35 18.32
CA SER A 327 3.49 17.26 18.75
C SER A 327 2.43 16.61 19.65
N GLY A 328 2.45 15.29 19.80
CA GLY A 328 1.51 14.52 20.62
C GLY A 328 0.11 14.34 20.04
N ASP A 329 -0.14 15.01 18.91
CA ASP A 329 -1.40 15.00 18.16
C ASP A 329 -1.28 14.18 16.87
N LEU A 330 -2.06 14.59 15.87
CA LEU A 330 -2.00 14.10 14.50
C LEU A 330 -0.59 14.27 13.90
N TYR A 331 -0.04 13.20 13.33
CA TYR A 331 1.20 13.27 12.55
C TYR A 331 0.92 13.39 11.05
N ILE A 332 1.47 14.42 10.38
CA ILE A 332 1.35 14.59 8.93
C ILE A 332 2.58 14.01 8.22
N HIS A 333 2.34 13.00 7.40
CA HIS A 333 3.36 12.35 6.57
C HIS A 333 3.33 12.91 5.14
N ASN A 334 4.39 13.61 4.75
CA ASN A 334 4.49 14.18 3.41
C ASN A 334 5.15 13.22 2.41
N ASN A 335 4.37 12.77 1.42
CA ASN A 335 4.85 12.03 0.26
C ASN A 335 4.67 12.84 -1.05
N VAL A 336 4.29 14.12 -0.97
CA VAL A 336 4.03 14.97 -2.14
C VAL A 336 5.28 15.71 -2.55
N LEU A 337 5.90 16.43 -1.61
CA LEU A 337 7.12 17.19 -1.84
C LEU A 337 8.37 16.35 -1.56
N PRO A 338 9.48 16.60 -2.26
CA PRO A 338 10.77 16.03 -1.88
C PRO A 338 11.13 16.41 -0.43
N ARG A 339 11.78 15.51 0.31
CA ARG A 339 12.14 15.75 1.71
C ARG A 339 12.98 17.01 1.93
N ASN A 340 13.83 17.33 0.97
CA ASN A 340 14.71 18.52 1.02
C ASN A 340 14.00 19.84 0.66
N THR A 341 12.71 19.81 0.31
CA THR A 341 11.93 21.01 -0.04
C THR A 341 11.20 21.58 1.19
N VAL A 342 11.05 20.79 2.23
CA VAL A 342 10.40 21.19 3.48
C VAL A 342 11.48 21.72 4.42
N ILE A 343 11.59 23.03 4.52
CA ILE A 343 12.53 23.77 5.40
C ILE A 343 11.87 24.05 6.76
#